data_5df7a4525256135667e4a76dada56bc9
#
_entry.id   5df7a4525256135667e4a76dada56bc9
#
_cell.length_a   1.000
_cell.length_b   1.000
_cell.length_c   1.000
_cell.angle_alpha   90.00
_cell.angle_beta   90.00
_cell.angle_gamma   90.00
#
_symmetry.space_group_name_H-M   'P 1'
#
loop_
_entity.id
_entity.type
_entity.pdbx_description
1 polymer ?
#
loop_
_entity_poly.entity_id
_entity_poly.type
_entity_poly.pdbx_seq_one_letter_code
_entity_poly.pdbx_strand_id
1 'polypeptide(L)'
;YIICDIMKIAIISVSKKGYELSLLLKEHLDKDSTIINTDIYYKDVKNTFKLLFYEYDAIIAIMASGILIRSIAPLIKSKVCDPAILNIDENANFVISTLSGHLGGANKLTSKVANMLNATEVITTATDVNKKLGVDVIAKDLYLTVKNPKEIVYFNKAILNNEEIIFRVNSKENYDFLFDYLNENTLEIDVSIEFTSSINTDEIHVLYKNHKLIMKIEDIVVGIGCRRGKSKEDILTGLDKALDDLNISKKRLSKLASGEIKKEETGILDLSKMLNIPVNFVEMDKLTLFKSEDIHESEFVKSKFGVGSVSEASALITAGFDSKLIYKKTAFDGVTIALAVSKKD
;
A
#
# COMPACT_ATOMS: atom_id res chain seq x y z
N TYR A 1 2.20 -10.65 -6.42
CA TYR A 1 2.66 -9.26 -6.26
C TYR A 1 1.80 -8.61 -5.19
N ILE A 2 2.39 -8.32 -4.03
CA ILE A 2 1.79 -7.45 -3.03
C ILE A 2 2.12 -6.03 -3.47
N ILE A 3 1.08 -5.24 -3.66
CA ILE A 3 1.24 -3.82 -3.92
C ILE A 3 1.36 -3.16 -2.56
N CYS A 4 2.57 -2.76 -2.20
CA CYS A 4 2.82 -2.02 -0.99
C CYS A 4 2.34 -0.58 -1.17
N ASP A 5 1.50 -0.09 -0.26
CA ASP A 5 1.16 1.34 -0.24
C ASP A 5 2.29 2.20 0.33
N ILE A 6 3.24 1.59 1.03
CA ILE A 6 4.49 2.25 1.45
C ILE A 6 5.46 2.27 0.28
N MET A 7 5.91 3.47 -0.07
CA MET A 7 6.78 3.69 -1.22
C MET A 7 8.10 4.32 -0.82
N LYS A 8 9.18 3.81 -1.42
CA LYS A 8 10.47 4.50 -1.52
C LYS A 8 10.46 5.29 -2.81
N ILE A 9 10.59 6.62 -2.72
CA ILE A 9 10.41 7.53 -3.86
C ILE A 9 11.73 8.21 -4.22
N ALA A 10 12.08 8.19 -5.52
CA ALA A 10 13.12 9.06 -6.06
C ALA A 10 12.49 10.23 -6.81
N ILE A 11 12.96 11.46 -6.56
CA ILE A 11 12.62 12.64 -7.37
C ILE A 11 13.82 13.02 -8.21
N ILE A 12 13.65 13.07 -9.53
CA ILE A 12 14.72 13.39 -10.49
C ILE A 12 14.37 14.68 -11.22
N SER A 13 15.27 15.68 -11.16
CA SER A 13 15.08 16.98 -11.83
C SER A 13 16.28 17.38 -12.69
N VAL A 14 16.03 18.19 -13.71
CA VAL A 14 17.06 18.63 -14.69
C VAL A 14 17.37 20.13 -14.64
N SER A 15 16.43 20.95 -14.19
CA SER A 15 16.58 22.40 -14.07
C SER A 15 16.68 22.83 -12.60
N LYS A 16 17.22 24.04 -12.36
CA LYS A 16 17.27 24.61 -11.01
C LYS A 16 15.88 24.76 -10.42
N LYS A 17 14.92 25.22 -11.20
CA LYS A 17 13.52 25.36 -10.77
C LYS A 17 12.88 24.01 -10.43
N GLY A 18 13.14 22.98 -11.25
CA GLY A 18 12.72 21.61 -10.95
C GLY A 18 13.35 21.04 -9.67
N TYR A 19 14.59 21.42 -9.36
CA TYR A 19 15.25 21.05 -8.11
C TYR A 19 14.60 21.72 -6.89
N GLU A 20 14.28 23.01 -6.99
CA GLU A 20 13.55 23.73 -5.95
C GLU A 20 12.16 23.10 -5.69
N LEU A 21 11.45 22.71 -6.76
CA LEU A 21 10.19 21.96 -6.65
C LEU A 21 10.39 20.58 -5.99
N SER A 22 11.51 19.90 -6.28
CA SER A 22 11.85 18.62 -5.65
C SER A 22 12.00 18.75 -4.12
N LEU A 23 12.60 19.83 -3.63
CA LEU A 23 12.74 20.08 -2.18
C LEU A 23 11.39 20.29 -1.50
N LEU A 24 10.52 21.10 -2.11
CA LEU A 24 9.16 21.32 -1.62
C LEU A 24 8.36 19.99 -1.56
N LEU A 25 8.42 19.23 -2.63
CA LEU A 25 7.68 17.97 -2.73
C LEU A 25 8.19 16.93 -1.73
N LYS A 26 9.51 16.83 -1.53
CA LYS A 26 10.11 15.97 -0.51
C LYS A 26 9.58 16.29 0.88
N GLU A 27 9.52 17.58 1.24
CA GLU A 27 9.00 17.99 2.56
C GLU A 27 7.56 17.50 2.81
N HIS A 28 6.70 17.47 1.77
CA HIS A 28 5.35 16.98 1.89
C HIS A 28 5.31 15.44 1.93
N LEU A 29 6.06 14.78 1.05
CA LEU A 29 6.08 13.33 0.96
C LEU A 29 6.66 12.65 2.21
N ASP A 30 7.70 13.23 2.83
CA ASP A 30 8.31 12.66 4.04
C ASP A 30 7.38 12.70 5.27
N LYS A 31 6.33 13.56 5.24
CA LYS A 31 5.30 13.62 6.28
C LYS A 31 4.21 12.56 6.10
N ASP A 32 4.15 11.92 4.94
CA ASP A 32 3.15 10.91 4.62
C ASP A 32 3.52 9.55 5.22
N SER A 33 2.60 8.95 5.97
CA SER A 33 2.81 7.66 6.65
C SER A 33 2.88 6.47 5.71
N THR A 34 2.56 6.66 4.43
CA THR A 34 2.66 5.65 3.36
C THR A 34 3.97 5.77 2.56
N ILE A 35 4.88 6.66 2.94
CA ILE A 35 6.15 6.87 2.23
C ILE A 35 7.31 6.60 3.20
N ILE A 36 8.19 5.65 2.86
CA ILE A 36 9.35 5.28 3.68
C ILE A 36 10.34 6.42 3.69
N ASN A 37 10.81 6.81 2.50
CA ASN A 37 11.72 7.93 2.32
C ASN A 37 11.57 8.51 0.91
N THR A 38 12.05 9.74 0.76
CA THR A 38 12.12 10.45 -0.52
C THR A 38 13.53 10.95 -0.74
N ASP A 39 14.16 10.51 -1.83
CA ASP A 39 15.49 10.93 -2.22
C ASP A 39 15.47 11.82 -3.46
N ILE A 40 16.34 12.85 -3.50
CA ILE A 40 16.39 13.82 -4.58
C ILE A 40 17.66 13.64 -5.40
N TYR A 41 17.50 13.61 -6.71
CA TYR A 41 18.59 13.53 -7.69
C TYR A 41 18.51 14.69 -8.67
N TYR A 42 19.66 15.31 -8.95
CA TYR A 42 19.73 16.48 -9.80
C TYR A 42 20.73 16.28 -10.94
N LYS A 43 20.27 16.49 -12.18
CA LYS A 43 21.05 16.25 -13.43
C LYS A 43 21.39 14.77 -13.66
N ASP A 44 22.29 14.50 -14.59
CA ASP A 44 22.74 13.16 -15.03
C ASP A 44 21.61 12.13 -15.19
N VAL A 45 20.54 12.55 -15.82
CA VAL A 45 19.25 11.84 -15.91
C VAL A 45 19.41 10.38 -16.36
N LYS A 46 20.21 10.16 -17.43
CA LYS A 46 20.33 8.83 -18.06
C LYS A 46 21.00 7.81 -17.14
N ASN A 47 22.05 8.20 -16.43
CA ASN A 47 22.73 7.30 -15.49
C ASN A 47 21.90 7.14 -14.21
N THR A 48 21.28 8.21 -13.73
CA THR A 48 20.39 8.18 -12.58
C THR A 48 19.25 7.18 -12.80
N PHE A 49 18.53 7.22 -13.92
CA PHE A 49 17.48 6.25 -14.20
C PHE A 49 18.00 4.81 -14.26
N LYS A 50 19.17 4.57 -14.85
CA LYS A 50 19.75 3.21 -14.89
C LYS A 50 20.02 2.62 -13.51
N LEU A 51 20.47 3.46 -12.57
CA LEU A 51 20.78 3.04 -11.22
C LEU A 51 19.52 2.85 -10.36
N LEU A 52 18.51 3.72 -10.55
CA LEU A 52 17.39 3.82 -9.61
C LEU A 52 16.12 3.08 -10.07
N PHE A 53 16.02 2.70 -11.34
CA PHE A 53 14.75 2.24 -11.94
C PHE A 53 14.11 1.05 -11.20
N TYR A 54 14.91 0.15 -10.64
CA TYR A 54 14.44 -1.01 -9.87
C TYR A 54 14.77 -0.95 -8.38
N GLU A 55 15.39 0.16 -7.92
CA GLU A 55 15.74 0.38 -6.51
C GLU A 55 14.65 1.15 -5.75
N TYR A 56 13.73 1.79 -6.48
CA TYR A 56 12.64 2.60 -5.95
C TYR A 56 11.30 2.06 -6.42
N ASP A 57 10.29 2.16 -5.55
CA ASP A 57 8.91 1.78 -5.87
C ASP A 57 8.26 2.84 -6.80
N ALA A 58 8.68 4.10 -6.67
CA ALA A 58 8.21 5.18 -7.53
C ALA A 58 9.32 6.17 -7.89
N ILE A 59 9.22 6.73 -9.10
CA ILE A 59 10.11 7.80 -9.57
C ILE A 59 9.26 8.98 -10.06
N ILE A 60 9.50 10.16 -9.48
CA ILE A 60 8.89 11.42 -9.88
C ILE A 60 9.89 12.19 -10.72
N ALA A 61 9.60 12.36 -12.01
CA ALA A 61 10.48 13.01 -12.99
C ALA A 61 10.01 14.44 -13.27
N ILE A 62 10.76 15.44 -12.79
CA ILE A 62 10.49 16.87 -13.06
C ILE A 62 11.31 17.31 -14.27
N MET A 63 10.75 17.07 -15.45
CA MET A 63 11.40 17.31 -16.74
C MET A 63 10.41 17.23 -17.91
N ALA A 64 10.85 17.61 -19.10
CA ALA A 64 10.06 17.40 -20.31
C ALA A 64 9.81 15.89 -20.56
N SER A 65 8.58 15.51 -20.92
CA SER A 65 8.17 14.11 -21.15
C SER A 65 9.06 13.38 -22.15
N GLY A 66 9.55 14.07 -23.20
CA GLY A 66 10.47 13.47 -24.17
C GLY A 66 11.84 13.08 -23.59
N ILE A 67 12.33 13.77 -22.54
CA ILE A 67 13.56 13.40 -21.83
C ILE A 67 13.28 12.15 -21.00
N LEU A 68 12.19 12.14 -20.26
CA LEU A 68 11.77 10.99 -19.45
C LEU A 68 11.63 9.73 -20.30
N ILE A 69 10.81 9.78 -21.35
CA ILE A 69 10.53 8.62 -22.23
C ILE A 69 11.82 8.03 -22.80
N ARG A 70 12.72 8.86 -23.34
CA ARG A 70 14.00 8.37 -23.87
C ARG A 70 14.91 7.77 -22.81
N SER A 71 14.79 8.20 -21.57
CA SER A 71 15.61 7.69 -20.46
C SER A 71 15.11 6.35 -19.94
N ILE A 72 13.79 6.13 -19.86
CA ILE A 72 13.20 4.91 -19.31
C ILE A 72 12.94 3.82 -20.36
N ALA A 73 12.75 4.17 -21.64
CA ALA A 73 12.40 3.21 -22.69
C ALA A 73 13.31 1.95 -22.73
N PRO A 74 14.64 2.04 -22.59
CA PRO A 74 15.50 0.84 -22.56
C PRO A 74 15.42 0.03 -21.25
N LEU A 75 14.74 0.55 -20.22
CA LEU A 75 14.67 -0.08 -18.89
C LEU A 75 13.33 -0.79 -18.68
N ILE A 76 12.28 -0.41 -19.38
CA ILE A 76 10.92 -0.94 -19.22
C ILE A 76 10.89 -2.43 -19.57
N LYS A 77 10.30 -3.25 -18.69
CA LYS A 77 10.10 -4.69 -18.87
C LYS A 77 8.63 -5.10 -18.84
N SER A 78 7.93 -4.78 -17.78
CA SER A 78 6.51 -5.13 -17.66
C SER A 78 5.80 -4.32 -16.58
N LYS A 79 4.50 -4.12 -16.74
CA LYS A 79 3.63 -3.43 -15.77
C LYS A 79 3.61 -4.06 -14.37
N VAL A 80 4.19 -5.24 -14.21
CA VAL A 80 4.19 -6.02 -12.97
C VAL A 80 5.42 -5.74 -12.13
N CYS A 81 6.54 -5.36 -12.75
CA CYS A 81 7.82 -5.13 -12.04
C CYS A 81 8.38 -3.71 -12.23
N ASP A 82 7.86 -2.95 -13.20
CA ASP A 82 8.33 -1.59 -13.43
C ASP A 82 7.80 -0.64 -12.35
N PRO A 83 8.59 0.31 -11.86
CA PRO A 83 8.18 1.26 -10.83
C PRO A 83 7.05 2.18 -11.31
N ALA A 84 6.34 2.77 -10.38
CA ALA A 84 5.43 3.88 -10.67
C ALA A 84 6.23 5.07 -11.20
N ILE A 85 5.86 5.64 -12.36
CA ILE A 85 6.53 6.82 -12.89
C ILE A 85 5.55 7.95 -13.11
N LEU A 86 5.84 9.08 -12.47
CA LEU A 86 5.15 10.34 -12.68
C LEU A 86 6.03 11.32 -13.45
N ASN A 87 5.41 12.11 -14.31
CA ASN A 87 6.06 13.23 -14.98
C ASN A 87 5.41 14.55 -14.56
N ILE A 88 6.23 15.50 -14.14
CA ILE A 88 5.78 16.84 -13.70
C ILE A 88 6.52 17.89 -14.55
N ASP A 89 5.81 18.91 -15.01
CA ASP A 89 6.46 20.08 -15.60
C ASP A 89 7.07 20.98 -14.51
N GLU A 90 8.07 21.79 -14.84
CA GLU A 90 8.83 22.57 -13.85
C GLU A 90 8.02 23.69 -13.17
N ASN A 91 6.81 24.00 -13.67
CA ASN A 91 5.89 24.94 -13.05
C ASN A 91 4.85 24.24 -12.16
N ALA A 92 4.87 22.91 -12.10
CA ALA A 92 3.88 22.10 -11.41
C ALA A 92 2.43 22.34 -11.88
N ASN A 93 2.22 22.60 -13.18
CA ASN A 93 0.87 22.73 -13.74
C ASN A 93 0.19 21.36 -13.86
N PHE A 94 0.95 20.33 -14.24
CA PHE A 94 0.45 19.00 -14.52
C PHE A 94 1.28 17.93 -13.80
N VAL A 95 0.59 16.95 -13.22
CA VAL A 95 1.17 15.70 -12.71
C VAL A 95 0.61 14.57 -13.55
N ILE A 96 1.47 13.87 -14.28
CA ILE A 96 1.06 12.89 -15.30
C ILE A 96 1.46 11.49 -14.83
N SER A 97 0.50 10.58 -14.74
CA SER A 97 0.75 9.15 -14.55
C SER A 97 1.30 8.56 -15.86
N THR A 98 2.60 8.23 -15.88
CA THR A 98 3.31 7.87 -17.12
C THR A 98 3.52 6.37 -17.28
N LEU A 99 3.81 5.63 -16.18
CA LEU A 99 4.07 4.19 -16.20
C LEU A 99 3.53 3.53 -14.93
N SER A 100 3.06 2.28 -15.05
CA SER A 100 2.59 1.43 -13.94
C SER A 100 1.42 2.06 -13.15
N GLY A 101 0.40 2.55 -13.86
CA GLY A 101 -0.73 3.30 -13.32
C GLY A 101 -1.47 2.60 -12.18
N HIS A 102 -1.98 1.36 -12.40
CA HIS A 102 -2.76 0.60 -11.42
C HIS A 102 -1.87 -0.16 -10.44
N LEU A 103 -1.30 -1.30 -10.88
CA LEU A 103 -0.52 -2.19 -10.03
C LEU A 103 0.70 -1.49 -9.41
N GLY A 104 1.43 -0.68 -10.16
CA GLY A 104 2.56 0.09 -9.63
C GLY A 104 2.15 1.29 -8.78
N GLY A 105 0.87 1.72 -8.84
CA GLY A 105 0.34 2.81 -8.00
C GLY A 105 0.57 4.21 -8.54
N ALA A 106 1.02 4.38 -9.80
CA ALA A 106 1.28 5.70 -10.35
C ALA A 106 0.02 6.59 -10.40
N ASN A 107 -1.18 6.03 -10.64
CA ASN A 107 -2.42 6.82 -10.65
C ASN A 107 -2.72 7.39 -9.26
N LYS A 108 -2.70 6.57 -8.21
CA LYS A 108 -2.94 7.00 -6.82
C LYS A 108 -1.89 8.04 -6.37
N LEU A 109 -0.61 7.80 -6.71
CA LEU A 109 0.47 8.74 -6.39
C LEU A 109 0.32 10.05 -7.20
N THR A 110 -0.15 10.00 -8.44
CA THR A 110 -0.42 11.18 -9.27
C THR A 110 -1.46 12.07 -8.62
N SER A 111 -2.61 11.52 -8.21
CA SER A 111 -3.65 12.29 -7.50
C SER A 111 -3.13 12.89 -6.21
N LYS A 112 -2.38 12.11 -5.40
CA LYS A 112 -1.77 12.59 -4.16
C LYS A 112 -0.81 13.76 -4.40
N VAL A 113 0.11 13.63 -5.35
CA VAL A 113 1.11 14.68 -5.67
C VAL A 113 0.44 15.91 -6.31
N ALA A 114 -0.55 15.71 -7.17
CA ALA A 114 -1.30 16.82 -7.77
C ALA A 114 -2.02 17.65 -6.70
N ASN A 115 -2.65 16.99 -5.72
CA ASN A 115 -3.27 17.68 -4.59
C ASN A 115 -2.26 18.45 -3.73
N MET A 116 -1.07 17.88 -3.46
CA MET A 116 0.00 18.55 -2.70
C MET A 116 0.50 19.82 -3.41
N LEU A 117 0.56 19.79 -4.73
CA LEU A 117 1.07 20.90 -5.56
C LEU A 117 -0.02 21.85 -6.08
N ASN A 118 -1.31 21.57 -5.81
CA ASN A 118 -2.45 22.23 -6.45
C ASN A 118 -2.33 22.22 -7.99
N ALA A 119 -1.91 21.09 -8.54
CA ALA A 119 -1.68 20.84 -9.96
C ALA A 119 -2.85 20.08 -10.59
N THR A 120 -2.91 20.07 -11.91
CA THR A 120 -3.86 19.22 -12.65
C THR A 120 -3.30 17.80 -12.77
N GLU A 121 -4.06 16.82 -12.28
CA GLU A 121 -3.73 15.41 -12.51
C GLU A 121 -4.08 14.97 -13.93
N VAL A 122 -3.23 14.13 -14.52
CA VAL A 122 -3.45 13.53 -15.83
C VAL A 122 -3.32 12.02 -15.74
N ILE A 123 -4.46 11.34 -15.76
CA ILE A 123 -4.58 9.88 -15.74
C ILE A 123 -5.29 9.44 -17.03
N THR A 124 -4.69 8.51 -17.78
CA THR A 124 -5.18 8.09 -19.11
C THR A 124 -5.65 6.65 -19.17
N THR A 125 -5.62 5.93 -18.05
CA THR A 125 -6.02 4.52 -17.98
C THR A 125 -7.53 4.39 -18.23
N ALA A 126 -7.92 3.49 -19.13
CA ALA A 126 -9.30 3.39 -19.59
C ALA A 126 -10.34 3.16 -18.49
N THR A 127 -10.01 2.35 -17.47
CA THR A 127 -10.90 2.12 -16.32
C THR A 127 -11.09 3.39 -15.50
N ASP A 128 -10.03 4.15 -15.22
CA ASP A 128 -10.12 5.41 -14.47
C ASP A 128 -10.91 6.47 -15.24
N VAL A 129 -10.62 6.63 -16.55
CA VAL A 129 -11.34 7.58 -17.41
C VAL A 129 -12.83 7.26 -17.50
N ASN A 130 -13.20 5.98 -17.52
CA ASN A 130 -14.59 5.53 -17.54
C ASN A 130 -15.20 5.37 -16.14
N LYS A 131 -14.49 5.76 -15.09
CA LYS A 131 -14.91 5.60 -13.68
C LYS A 131 -15.31 4.17 -13.32
N LYS A 132 -14.58 3.20 -13.86
CA LYS A 132 -14.80 1.77 -13.63
C LYS A 132 -13.66 1.17 -12.82
N LEU A 133 -14.02 0.30 -11.89
CA LEU A 133 -13.09 -0.34 -10.97
C LEU A 133 -12.54 -1.63 -11.60
N GLY A 134 -11.27 -1.63 -12.01
CA GLY A 134 -10.61 -2.84 -12.53
C GLY A 134 -10.38 -3.88 -11.43
N VAL A 135 -10.34 -5.17 -11.80
CA VAL A 135 -10.08 -6.26 -10.82
C VAL A 135 -8.68 -6.18 -10.21
N ASP A 136 -7.74 -5.58 -10.90
CA ASP A 136 -6.39 -5.30 -10.38
C ASP A 136 -6.39 -4.18 -9.34
N VAL A 137 -7.27 -3.19 -9.47
CA VAL A 137 -7.48 -2.15 -8.46
C VAL A 137 -8.15 -2.75 -7.23
N ILE A 138 -9.20 -3.57 -7.40
CA ILE A 138 -9.84 -4.31 -6.29
C ILE A 138 -8.82 -5.14 -5.52
N ALA A 139 -7.97 -5.89 -6.24
CA ALA A 139 -6.93 -6.70 -5.62
C ALA A 139 -5.94 -5.85 -4.83
N LYS A 140 -5.54 -4.69 -5.36
CA LYS A 140 -4.65 -3.75 -4.71
C LYS A 140 -5.25 -3.19 -3.42
N ASP A 141 -6.41 -2.58 -3.53
CA ASP A 141 -7.03 -1.87 -2.40
C ASP A 141 -7.41 -2.82 -1.25
N LEU A 142 -7.69 -4.08 -1.57
CA LEU A 142 -7.99 -5.12 -0.58
C LEU A 142 -6.76 -5.94 -0.15
N TYR A 143 -5.55 -5.61 -0.62
CA TYR A 143 -4.32 -6.36 -0.32
C TYR A 143 -4.46 -7.86 -0.65
N LEU A 144 -4.86 -8.14 -1.88
CA LEU A 144 -4.97 -9.49 -2.42
C LEU A 144 -3.85 -9.74 -3.42
N THR A 145 -3.20 -10.89 -3.33
CA THR A 145 -2.18 -11.30 -4.32
C THR A 145 -2.83 -12.02 -5.50
N VAL A 146 -2.71 -11.47 -6.70
CA VAL A 146 -3.20 -12.12 -7.93
C VAL A 146 -2.23 -13.23 -8.33
N LYS A 147 -2.71 -14.49 -8.38
CA LYS A 147 -1.89 -15.67 -8.71
C LYS A 147 -1.67 -15.85 -10.22
N ASN A 148 -2.60 -15.40 -11.04
CA ASN A 148 -2.56 -15.54 -12.50
C ASN A 148 -2.82 -14.19 -13.21
N PRO A 149 -1.88 -13.22 -13.13
CA PRO A 149 -2.10 -11.84 -13.56
C PRO A 149 -2.37 -11.66 -15.06
N LYS A 150 -2.08 -12.66 -15.89
CA LYS A 150 -2.41 -12.63 -17.33
C LYS A 150 -3.92 -12.60 -17.57
N GLU A 151 -4.73 -13.12 -16.64
CA GLU A 151 -6.18 -13.14 -16.75
C GLU A 151 -6.81 -11.76 -16.51
N ILE A 152 -6.15 -10.82 -15.82
CA ILE A 152 -6.68 -9.48 -15.49
C ILE A 152 -7.27 -8.78 -16.70
N VAL A 153 -6.63 -8.91 -17.87
CA VAL A 153 -7.07 -8.23 -19.10
C VAL A 153 -8.50 -8.61 -19.52
N TYR A 154 -8.89 -9.87 -19.33
CA TYR A 154 -10.23 -10.36 -19.71
C TYR A 154 -11.30 -9.79 -18.79
N PHE A 155 -11.02 -9.73 -17.49
CA PHE A 155 -11.94 -9.17 -16.49
C PHE A 155 -12.08 -7.66 -16.64
N ASN A 156 -10.99 -6.91 -16.82
CA ASN A 156 -11.08 -5.48 -17.04
C ASN A 156 -11.81 -5.13 -18.35
N LYS A 157 -11.67 -5.97 -19.39
CA LYS A 157 -12.47 -5.84 -20.62
C LYS A 157 -13.94 -6.10 -20.38
N ALA A 158 -14.30 -7.12 -19.60
CA ALA A 158 -15.68 -7.41 -19.22
C ALA A 158 -16.30 -6.22 -18.47
N ILE A 159 -15.58 -5.68 -17.48
CA ILE A 159 -16.00 -4.50 -16.71
C ILE A 159 -16.22 -3.29 -17.63
N LEU A 160 -15.31 -3.03 -18.57
CA LEU A 160 -15.46 -1.91 -19.53
C LEU A 160 -16.69 -2.08 -20.42
N ASN A 161 -17.07 -3.32 -20.73
CA ASN A 161 -18.22 -3.63 -21.58
C ASN A 161 -19.55 -3.79 -20.80
N ASN A 162 -19.59 -3.56 -19.49
CA ASN A 162 -20.73 -3.84 -18.59
C ASN A 162 -21.18 -5.31 -18.64
N GLU A 163 -20.25 -6.23 -18.74
CA GLU A 163 -20.54 -7.66 -18.66
C GLU A 163 -20.36 -8.12 -17.21
N GLU A 164 -21.26 -8.98 -16.73
CA GLU A 164 -21.26 -9.51 -15.38
C GLU A 164 -19.98 -10.30 -15.07
N ILE A 165 -19.37 -10.04 -13.90
CA ILE A 165 -18.33 -10.86 -13.30
C ILE A 165 -18.77 -11.38 -11.95
N ILE A 166 -18.36 -12.60 -11.60
CA ILE A 166 -18.82 -13.30 -10.40
C ILE A 166 -17.63 -13.50 -9.47
N PHE A 167 -17.72 -12.98 -8.25
CA PHE A 167 -16.77 -13.27 -7.18
C PHE A 167 -17.24 -14.48 -6.38
N ARG A 168 -16.36 -15.45 -6.14
CA ARG A 168 -16.63 -16.60 -5.26
C ARG A 168 -15.79 -16.55 -4.03
N VAL A 169 -16.42 -16.73 -2.87
CA VAL A 169 -15.82 -16.71 -1.54
C VAL A 169 -16.24 -17.94 -0.74
N ASN A 170 -15.40 -18.37 0.23
CA ASN A 170 -15.69 -19.53 1.06
C ASN A 170 -16.25 -19.15 2.45
N SER A 171 -16.05 -17.94 2.92
CA SER A 171 -16.43 -17.53 4.27
C SER A 171 -17.28 -16.26 4.28
N LYS A 172 -18.02 -16.07 5.39
CA LYS A 172 -18.82 -14.87 5.59
C LYS A 172 -17.91 -13.64 5.76
N GLU A 173 -16.79 -13.79 6.42
CA GLU A 173 -15.83 -12.71 6.61
C GLU A 173 -15.31 -12.18 5.27
N ASN A 174 -15.00 -13.10 4.35
CA ASN A 174 -14.56 -12.74 2.99
C ASN A 174 -15.68 -12.07 2.19
N TYR A 175 -16.91 -12.54 2.35
CA TYR A 175 -18.08 -11.93 1.76
C TYR A 175 -18.26 -10.49 2.26
N ASP A 176 -18.25 -10.31 3.58
CA ASP A 176 -18.57 -9.04 4.21
C ASP A 176 -17.59 -7.92 3.80
N PHE A 177 -16.27 -8.17 3.84
CA PHE A 177 -15.33 -7.11 3.46
C PHE A 177 -15.34 -6.82 1.95
N LEU A 178 -15.55 -7.85 1.12
CA LEU A 178 -15.65 -7.66 -0.32
C LEU A 178 -16.93 -6.92 -0.71
N PHE A 179 -18.05 -7.27 -0.11
CA PHE A 179 -19.34 -6.64 -0.32
C PHE A 179 -19.31 -5.15 0.07
N ASP A 180 -18.79 -4.84 1.27
CA ASP A 180 -18.65 -3.45 1.72
C ASP A 180 -17.82 -2.65 0.73
N TYR A 181 -16.62 -3.17 0.37
CA TYR A 181 -15.73 -2.49 -0.57
C TYR A 181 -16.37 -2.27 -1.95
N LEU A 182 -17.01 -3.29 -2.50
CA LEU A 182 -17.68 -3.16 -3.79
C LEU A 182 -18.83 -2.14 -3.74
N ASN A 183 -19.65 -2.15 -2.71
CA ASN A 183 -20.75 -1.18 -2.56
C ASN A 183 -20.26 0.27 -2.40
N GLU A 184 -19.13 0.48 -1.75
CA GLU A 184 -18.56 1.82 -1.55
C GLU A 184 -17.88 2.37 -2.80
N ASN A 185 -17.33 1.48 -3.66
CA ASN A 185 -16.44 1.89 -4.74
C ASN A 185 -16.97 1.57 -6.15
N THR A 186 -18.02 0.76 -6.30
CA THR A 186 -18.53 0.40 -7.63
C THR A 186 -19.69 1.29 -8.05
N LEU A 187 -19.37 2.29 -8.83
CA LEU A 187 -20.35 2.99 -9.66
C LEU A 187 -20.44 2.23 -11.00
N GLU A 188 -21.52 1.45 -11.23
CA GLU A 188 -21.84 0.86 -12.54
C GLU A 188 -21.01 -0.36 -13.01
N ILE A 189 -20.64 -1.30 -12.14
CA ILE A 189 -20.21 -2.64 -12.59
C ILE A 189 -21.27 -3.68 -12.25
N ASP A 190 -21.52 -4.61 -13.19
CA ASP A 190 -22.38 -5.75 -12.95
C ASP A 190 -21.56 -6.85 -12.24
N VAL A 191 -21.74 -6.94 -10.91
CA VAL A 191 -20.95 -7.82 -10.04
C VAL A 191 -21.88 -8.59 -9.10
N SER A 192 -21.68 -9.91 -9.03
CA SER A 192 -22.30 -10.76 -8.02
C SER A 192 -21.26 -11.44 -7.14
N ILE A 193 -21.63 -11.76 -5.88
CA ILE A 193 -20.79 -12.49 -4.94
C ILE A 193 -21.52 -13.79 -4.57
N GLU A 194 -20.87 -14.93 -4.81
CA GLU A 194 -21.39 -16.27 -4.53
C GLU A 194 -20.60 -16.97 -3.42
N PHE A 195 -21.29 -17.70 -2.56
CA PHE A 195 -20.64 -18.59 -1.60
C PHE A 195 -20.33 -19.94 -2.23
N THR A 196 -19.14 -20.48 -1.93
CA THR A 196 -18.76 -21.83 -2.34
C THR A 196 -17.80 -22.46 -1.34
N SER A 197 -17.99 -23.74 -1.03
CA SER A 197 -17.04 -24.53 -0.22
C SER A 197 -15.91 -25.16 -1.04
N SER A 198 -15.89 -24.96 -2.35
CA SER A 198 -14.93 -25.60 -3.25
C SER A 198 -13.60 -24.85 -3.41
N ILE A 199 -13.42 -23.72 -2.73
CA ILE A 199 -12.19 -22.93 -2.74
C ILE A 199 -11.61 -22.77 -1.33
N ASN A 200 -10.34 -22.40 -1.22
CA ASN A 200 -9.72 -22.16 0.07
C ASN A 200 -10.31 -20.91 0.76
N THR A 201 -10.30 -20.88 2.09
CA THR A 201 -10.78 -19.73 2.87
C THR A 201 -9.91 -18.47 2.73
N ASP A 202 -8.66 -18.64 2.28
CA ASP A 202 -7.71 -17.57 2.01
C ASP A 202 -7.66 -17.17 0.53
N GLU A 203 -8.68 -17.57 -0.27
CA GLU A 203 -8.78 -17.23 -1.69
C GLU A 203 -10.12 -16.58 -2.03
N ILE A 204 -10.09 -15.72 -3.05
CA ILE A 204 -11.23 -15.22 -3.79
C ILE A 204 -11.04 -15.61 -5.24
N HIS A 205 -12.01 -16.28 -5.83
CA HIS A 205 -12.01 -16.57 -7.25
C HIS A 205 -12.96 -15.62 -7.98
N VAL A 206 -12.48 -15.02 -9.06
CA VAL A 206 -13.33 -14.20 -9.94
C VAL A 206 -13.55 -14.94 -11.25
N LEU A 207 -14.79 -15.03 -11.67
CA LEU A 207 -15.21 -15.79 -12.85
C LEU A 207 -15.83 -14.88 -13.90
N TYR A 208 -15.48 -15.16 -15.15
CA TYR A 208 -16.06 -14.53 -16.32
C TYR A 208 -15.98 -15.48 -17.52
N LYS A 209 -17.12 -15.98 -18.00
CA LYS A 209 -17.18 -16.99 -19.08
C LYS A 209 -16.27 -18.20 -18.74
N ASN A 210 -15.26 -18.45 -19.57
CA ASN A 210 -14.29 -19.54 -19.36
C ASN A 210 -13.01 -19.06 -18.65
N HIS A 211 -12.98 -17.81 -18.16
CA HIS A 211 -11.84 -17.22 -17.47
C HIS A 211 -12.03 -17.28 -15.96
N LYS A 212 -10.93 -17.56 -15.25
CA LYS A 212 -10.88 -17.57 -13.80
C LYS A 212 -9.65 -16.81 -13.32
N LEU A 213 -9.87 -15.78 -12.49
CA LEU A 213 -8.83 -15.07 -11.77
C LEU A 213 -8.79 -15.56 -10.32
N ILE A 214 -7.60 -15.84 -9.79
CA ILE A 214 -7.41 -16.28 -8.41
C ILE A 214 -6.67 -15.18 -7.65
N MET A 215 -7.29 -14.72 -6.58
CA MET A 215 -6.75 -13.72 -5.66
C MET A 215 -6.56 -14.35 -4.29
N LYS A 216 -5.35 -14.31 -3.74
CA LYS A 216 -5.03 -14.80 -2.41
C LYS A 216 -5.17 -13.66 -1.40
N ILE A 217 -5.81 -13.93 -0.27
CA ILE A 217 -6.03 -12.97 0.80
C ILE A 217 -4.77 -12.93 1.67
N GLU A 218 -4.11 -11.78 1.72
CA GLU A 218 -2.94 -11.57 2.59
C GLU A 218 -3.40 -11.15 3.99
N ASP A 219 -2.62 -11.50 5.02
CA ASP A 219 -2.88 -11.03 6.39
C ASP A 219 -2.47 -9.56 6.52
N ILE A 220 -3.35 -8.74 7.08
CA ILE A 220 -3.02 -7.38 7.50
C ILE A 220 -2.84 -7.38 9.02
N VAL A 221 -1.63 -7.07 9.45
CA VAL A 221 -1.22 -7.10 10.87
C VAL A 221 -1.01 -5.69 11.39
N VAL A 222 -1.66 -5.37 12.50
CA VAL A 222 -1.53 -4.09 13.19
C VAL A 222 -0.50 -4.21 14.30
N GLY A 223 0.62 -3.53 14.16
CA GLY A 223 1.62 -3.39 15.22
C GLY A 223 1.30 -2.22 16.13
N ILE A 224 1.21 -2.48 17.41
CA ILE A 224 0.79 -1.53 18.45
C ILE A 224 1.93 -1.30 19.43
N GLY A 225 2.30 -0.04 19.60
CA GLY A 225 3.07 0.43 20.74
C GLY A 225 2.24 1.43 21.54
N CYS A 226 2.25 1.38 22.85
CA CYS A 226 1.50 2.34 23.67
C CYS A 226 2.22 2.63 25.00
N ARG A 227 1.94 3.80 25.59
CA ARG A 227 2.27 4.08 26.99
C ARG A 227 1.44 3.16 27.87
N ARG A 228 1.97 2.87 29.09
CA ARG A 228 1.28 2.03 30.07
C ARG A 228 -0.09 2.64 30.43
N GLY A 229 -1.12 1.79 30.49
CA GLY A 229 -2.47 2.18 30.91
C GLY A 229 -3.30 2.89 29.84
N LYS A 230 -2.89 2.87 28.57
CA LYS A 230 -3.72 3.36 27.48
C LYS A 230 -4.97 2.49 27.31
N SER A 231 -6.13 3.13 27.15
CA SER A 231 -7.41 2.44 26.97
C SER A 231 -7.56 1.84 25.57
N LYS A 232 -8.53 0.96 25.42
CA LYS A 232 -8.94 0.43 24.12
C LYS A 232 -9.36 1.56 23.16
N GLU A 233 -10.06 2.55 23.67
CA GLU A 233 -10.55 3.70 22.93
C GLU A 233 -9.40 4.57 22.38
N ASP A 234 -8.35 4.78 23.19
CA ASP A 234 -7.14 5.50 22.76
C ASP A 234 -6.46 4.77 21.59
N ILE A 235 -6.31 3.45 21.69
CA ILE A 235 -5.66 2.64 20.67
C ILE A 235 -6.53 2.59 19.40
N LEU A 236 -7.85 2.44 19.56
CA LEU A 236 -8.79 2.42 18.45
C LEU A 236 -8.78 3.75 17.68
N THR A 237 -8.72 4.89 18.37
CA THR A 237 -8.62 6.22 17.71
C THR A 237 -7.40 6.31 16.81
N GLY A 238 -6.23 5.83 17.25
CA GLY A 238 -5.03 5.80 16.43
C GLY A 238 -5.13 4.81 15.26
N LEU A 239 -5.74 3.65 15.52
CA LEU A 239 -5.97 2.63 14.49
C LEU A 239 -6.94 3.14 13.41
N ASP A 240 -8.04 3.78 13.80
CA ASP A 240 -9.02 4.32 12.86
C ASP A 240 -8.39 5.34 11.92
N LYS A 241 -7.58 6.26 12.43
CA LYS A 241 -6.84 7.21 11.59
C LYS A 241 -5.89 6.50 10.60
N ALA A 242 -5.17 5.46 11.04
CA ALA A 242 -4.28 4.72 10.16
C ALA A 242 -5.05 3.97 9.06
N LEU A 243 -6.22 3.44 9.38
CA LEU A 243 -7.09 2.75 8.43
C LEU A 243 -7.75 3.74 7.44
N ASP A 244 -8.17 4.90 7.92
CA ASP A 244 -8.72 5.98 7.08
C ASP A 244 -7.66 6.49 6.09
N ASP A 245 -6.41 6.68 6.52
CA ASP A 245 -5.29 7.10 5.65
C ASP A 245 -5.04 6.11 4.51
N LEU A 246 -5.27 4.81 4.76
CA LEU A 246 -5.11 3.73 3.78
C LEU A 246 -6.41 3.37 3.04
N ASN A 247 -7.55 3.88 3.48
CA ASN A 247 -8.88 3.47 3.02
C ASN A 247 -9.13 1.94 3.20
N ILE A 248 -8.76 1.40 4.37
CA ILE A 248 -8.90 -0.02 4.71
C ILE A 248 -10.03 -0.20 5.73
N SER A 249 -10.95 -1.13 5.46
CA SER A 249 -11.96 -1.55 6.44
C SER A 249 -11.34 -2.35 7.59
N LYS A 250 -11.81 -2.14 8.83
CA LYS A 250 -11.45 -2.96 10.01
C LYS A 250 -11.67 -4.47 9.77
N LYS A 251 -12.64 -4.83 8.95
CA LYS A 251 -12.95 -6.24 8.59
C LYS A 251 -11.81 -6.92 7.81
N ARG A 252 -10.86 -6.13 7.27
CA ARG A 252 -9.67 -6.64 6.57
C ARG A 252 -8.52 -7.01 7.50
N LEU A 253 -8.57 -6.59 8.78
CA LEU A 253 -7.53 -6.88 9.74
C LEU A 253 -7.53 -8.35 10.15
N SER A 254 -6.34 -8.97 10.19
CA SER A 254 -6.17 -10.38 10.51
C SER A 254 -5.63 -10.60 11.93
N LYS A 255 -4.72 -9.74 12.39
CA LYS A 255 -4.02 -9.90 13.68
C LYS A 255 -3.60 -8.55 14.26
N LEU A 256 -3.50 -8.50 15.58
CA LEU A 256 -2.75 -7.47 16.31
C LEU A 256 -1.36 -8.01 16.68
N ALA A 257 -0.39 -7.11 16.84
CA ALA A 257 0.95 -7.44 17.29
C ALA A 257 1.49 -6.37 18.25
N SER A 258 2.26 -6.78 19.24
CA SER A 258 2.98 -5.88 20.14
C SER A 258 4.21 -6.58 20.73
N GLY A 259 5.06 -5.87 21.46
CA GLY A 259 6.14 -6.51 22.24
C GLY A 259 5.59 -7.25 23.46
N GLU A 260 6.24 -8.34 23.88
CA GLU A 260 5.82 -9.17 25.05
C GLU A 260 5.72 -8.38 26.35
N ILE A 261 6.47 -7.27 26.50
CA ILE A 261 6.36 -6.36 27.64
C ILE A 261 4.95 -5.74 27.79
N LYS A 262 4.11 -5.86 26.76
CA LYS A 262 2.74 -5.34 26.68
C LYS A 262 1.66 -6.42 26.83
N LYS A 263 2.02 -7.67 27.18
CA LYS A 263 1.08 -8.79 27.28
C LYS A 263 -0.02 -8.61 28.32
N GLU A 264 0.19 -7.73 29.32
CA GLU A 264 -0.77 -7.42 30.37
C GLU A 264 -1.52 -6.09 30.16
N GLU A 265 -1.28 -5.40 29.06
CA GLU A 265 -1.97 -4.13 28.73
C GLU A 265 -3.42 -4.40 28.34
N THR A 266 -4.33 -4.06 29.23
CA THR A 266 -5.77 -4.31 29.07
C THR A 266 -6.34 -3.67 27.81
N GLY A 267 -5.89 -2.48 27.43
CA GLY A 267 -6.35 -1.80 26.21
C GLY A 267 -6.10 -2.62 24.94
N ILE A 268 -4.94 -3.29 24.82
CA ILE A 268 -4.63 -4.15 23.66
C ILE A 268 -5.49 -5.42 23.70
N LEU A 269 -5.63 -6.05 24.86
CA LEU A 269 -6.42 -7.26 25.04
C LEU A 269 -7.90 -7.02 24.75
N ASP A 270 -8.45 -5.91 25.22
CA ASP A 270 -9.84 -5.54 25.01
C ASP A 270 -10.11 -5.12 23.55
N LEU A 271 -9.13 -4.49 22.88
CA LEU A 271 -9.21 -4.24 21.44
C LEU A 271 -9.25 -5.55 20.64
N SER A 272 -8.39 -6.51 20.97
CA SER A 272 -8.39 -7.85 20.37
C SER A 272 -9.75 -8.54 20.49
N LYS A 273 -10.35 -8.51 21.68
CA LYS A 273 -11.70 -9.08 21.90
C LYS A 273 -12.77 -8.34 21.09
N MET A 274 -12.72 -7.00 21.07
CA MET A 274 -13.70 -6.18 20.36
C MET A 274 -13.66 -6.44 18.84
N LEU A 275 -12.45 -6.53 18.28
CA LEU A 275 -12.27 -6.79 16.84
C LEU A 275 -12.40 -8.27 16.47
N ASN A 276 -12.48 -9.17 17.47
CA ASN A 276 -12.50 -10.62 17.29
C ASN A 276 -11.31 -11.15 16.47
N ILE A 277 -10.11 -10.57 16.67
CA ILE A 277 -8.86 -10.99 16.00
C ILE A 277 -7.79 -11.27 17.06
N PRO A 278 -6.87 -12.25 16.84
CA PRO A 278 -5.84 -12.60 17.81
C PRO A 278 -4.78 -11.51 17.93
N VAL A 279 -4.15 -11.45 19.11
CA VAL A 279 -2.96 -10.63 19.34
C VAL A 279 -1.74 -11.53 19.52
N ASN A 280 -0.64 -11.19 18.83
CA ASN A 280 0.66 -11.82 18.98
C ASN A 280 1.61 -10.90 19.77
N PHE A 281 2.14 -11.39 20.89
CA PHE A 281 3.15 -10.68 21.66
C PHE A 281 4.54 -11.23 21.34
N VAL A 282 5.31 -10.43 20.62
CA VAL A 282 6.63 -10.82 20.10
C VAL A 282 7.68 -10.67 21.20
N GLU A 283 8.49 -11.72 21.40
CA GLU A 283 9.60 -11.75 22.36
C GLU A 283 10.60 -10.63 22.10
N MET A 284 11.12 -10.01 23.15
CA MET A 284 12.05 -8.87 23.04
C MET A 284 13.33 -9.22 22.30
N ASP A 285 13.83 -10.44 22.46
CA ASP A 285 15.04 -10.91 21.75
C ASP A 285 14.82 -10.93 20.23
N LYS A 286 13.64 -11.39 19.78
CA LYS A 286 13.28 -11.39 18.35
C LYS A 286 13.15 -9.96 17.80
N LEU A 287 12.55 -9.06 18.59
CA LEU A 287 12.44 -7.66 18.23
C LEU A 287 13.82 -6.99 18.10
N THR A 288 14.73 -7.28 19.02
CA THR A 288 16.09 -6.70 19.06
C THR A 288 16.96 -7.20 17.90
N LEU A 289 16.82 -8.46 17.53
CA LEU A 289 17.57 -9.07 16.42
C LEU A 289 17.00 -8.77 15.04
N PHE A 290 15.75 -8.31 14.99
CA PHE A 290 15.07 -8.05 13.71
C PHE A 290 15.62 -6.80 13.04
N LYS A 291 16.10 -6.96 11.79
CA LYS A 291 16.55 -5.87 10.93
C LYS A 291 15.74 -5.91 9.65
N SER A 292 15.17 -4.80 9.28
CA SER A 292 14.50 -4.59 7.99
C SER A 292 14.85 -3.20 7.46
N GLU A 293 14.99 -3.06 6.16
CA GLU A 293 15.23 -1.78 5.50
C GLU A 293 14.03 -0.82 5.66
N ASP A 294 12.84 -1.38 5.96
CA ASP A 294 11.59 -0.65 6.11
C ASP A 294 11.40 -0.03 7.51
N ILE A 295 12.27 -0.33 8.50
CA ILE A 295 12.07 0.13 9.87
C ILE A 295 12.69 1.50 10.11
N HIS A 296 11.88 2.43 10.58
CA HIS A 296 12.35 3.74 11.06
C HIS A 296 13.00 3.62 12.45
N GLU A 297 14.30 3.92 12.53
CA GLU A 297 15.03 3.95 13.80
C GLU A 297 14.57 5.13 14.68
N SER A 298 14.03 4.83 15.86
CA SER A 298 13.76 5.80 16.90
C SER A 298 14.87 5.75 17.94
N GLU A 299 15.70 6.78 18.04
CA GLU A 299 16.82 6.84 19.02
C GLU A 299 16.35 6.59 20.45
N PHE A 300 15.17 7.07 20.84
CA PHE A 300 14.60 6.86 22.17
C PHE A 300 14.25 5.41 22.45
N VAL A 301 13.64 4.71 21.49
CA VAL A 301 13.26 3.29 21.63
C VAL A 301 14.51 2.42 21.56
N LYS A 302 15.47 2.76 20.70
CA LYS A 302 16.76 2.07 20.57
C LYS A 302 17.59 2.17 21.85
N SER A 303 17.63 3.33 22.51
CA SER A 303 18.36 3.52 23.79
C SER A 303 17.72 2.78 24.95
N LYS A 304 16.39 2.59 24.96
CA LYS A 304 15.65 1.98 26.06
C LYS A 304 15.43 0.47 25.88
N PHE A 305 15.27 -0.03 24.67
CA PHE A 305 14.89 -1.42 24.37
C PHE A 305 15.78 -2.08 23.32
N GLY A 306 16.77 -1.39 22.77
CA GLY A 306 17.64 -1.92 21.71
C GLY A 306 16.96 -2.12 20.35
N VAL A 307 15.72 -1.65 20.18
CA VAL A 307 14.90 -1.82 18.96
C VAL A 307 14.55 -0.47 18.38
N GLY A 308 14.62 -0.32 17.06
CA GLY A 308 14.28 0.94 16.37
C GLY A 308 12.79 1.33 16.49
N SER A 309 11.89 0.37 16.35
CA SER A 309 10.43 0.56 16.46
C SER A 309 9.73 -0.74 16.84
N VAL A 310 9.14 -0.78 18.01
CA VAL A 310 8.40 -1.99 18.49
C VAL A 310 7.17 -2.26 17.62
N SER A 311 6.40 -1.21 17.25
CA SER A 311 5.18 -1.40 16.45
C SER A 311 5.48 -1.93 15.05
N GLU A 312 6.48 -1.39 14.34
CA GLU A 312 6.86 -1.87 13.01
C GLU A 312 7.44 -3.28 13.05
N ALA A 313 8.41 -3.51 13.96
CA ALA A 313 9.04 -4.83 14.08
C ALA A 313 8.04 -5.92 14.48
N SER A 314 7.13 -5.64 15.43
CA SER A 314 6.11 -6.62 15.83
C SER A 314 5.11 -6.90 14.69
N ALA A 315 4.72 -5.90 13.91
CA ALA A 315 3.85 -6.08 12.76
C ALA A 315 4.51 -6.98 11.70
N LEU A 316 5.74 -6.66 11.30
CA LEU A 316 6.49 -7.40 10.28
C LEU A 316 6.78 -8.84 10.71
N ILE A 317 7.28 -9.06 11.93
CA ILE A 317 7.54 -10.41 12.46
C ILE A 317 6.26 -11.25 12.48
N THR A 318 5.13 -10.65 12.91
CA THR A 318 3.86 -11.36 12.98
C THR A 318 3.24 -11.62 11.61
N ALA A 319 3.46 -10.73 10.64
CA ALA A 319 3.02 -10.93 9.26
C ALA A 319 3.85 -12.00 8.53
N GLY A 320 5.09 -12.26 8.98
CA GLY A 320 5.92 -13.35 8.48
C GLY A 320 7.04 -12.92 7.55
N PHE A 321 7.75 -13.94 7.01
CA PHE A 321 8.86 -13.74 6.07
C PHE A 321 8.36 -13.03 4.79
N ASP A 322 9.18 -12.14 4.23
CA ASP A 322 8.84 -11.30 3.07
C ASP A 322 7.63 -10.37 3.24
N SER A 323 7.13 -10.20 4.48
CA SER A 323 6.11 -9.18 4.79
C SER A 323 6.66 -7.77 4.54
N LYS A 324 5.74 -6.85 4.26
CA LYS A 324 6.07 -5.44 4.01
C LYS A 324 5.22 -4.53 4.87
N LEU A 325 5.79 -3.41 5.31
CA LEU A 325 5.01 -2.33 5.88
C LEU A 325 4.07 -1.74 4.81
N ILE A 326 2.86 -1.39 5.21
CA ILE A 326 1.91 -0.62 4.42
C ILE A 326 1.55 0.71 5.10
N TYR A 327 1.94 0.86 6.38
CA TYR A 327 1.83 2.09 7.16
C TYR A 327 2.98 2.15 8.16
N LYS A 328 3.84 3.17 8.02
CA LYS A 328 4.97 3.36 8.93
C LYS A 328 4.50 3.82 10.30
N LYS A 329 5.32 3.58 11.33
CA LYS A 329 5.01 3.99 12.70
C LYS A 329 4.56 5.44 12.76
N THR A 330 3.32 5.64 13.14
CA THR A 330 2.72 6.95 13.36
C THR A 330 2.24 7.05 14.81
N ALA A 331 2.53 8.19 15.44
CA ALA A 331 2.19 8.42 16.84
C ALA A 331 0.85 9.17 16.97
N PHE A 332 -0.01 8.67 17.88
CA PHE A 332 -1.31 9.22 18.20
C PHE A 332 -1.47 9.31 19.73
N ASP A 333 -1.17 10.43 20.33
CA ASP A 333 -1.29 10.68 21.79
C ASP A 333 -0.83 9.53 22.69
N GLY A 334 0.44 9.13 22.51
CA GLY A 334 1.07 8.08 23.32
C GLY A 334 0.72 6.65 22.89
N VAL A 335 0.04 6.47 21.78
CA VAL A 335 -0.12 5.21 21.02
C VAL A 335 0.68 5.32 19.74
N THR A 336 1.32 4.25 19.30
CA THR A 336 1.95 4.15 17.98
C THR A 336 1.33 2.99 17.21
N ILE A 337 0.95 3.24 15.97
CA ILE A 337 0.39 2.26 15.06
C ILE A 337 1.31 2.09 13.85
N ALA A 338 1.51 0.86 13.45
CA ALA A 338 2.12 0.48 12.18
C ALA A 338 1.31 -0.67 11.57
N LEU A 339 1.23 -0.77 10.26
CA LEU A 339 0.58 -1.90 9.60
C LEU A 339 1.55 -2.61 8.67
N ALA A 340 1.48 -3.93 8.67
CA ALA A 340 2.23 -4.78 7.75
C ALA A 340 1.28 -5.75 7.04
N VAL A 341 1.63 -6.12 5.82
CA VAL A 341 0.92 -7.13 5.03
C VAL A 341 1.82 -8.35 4.84
N SER A 342 1.25 -9.54 4.99
CA SER A 342 1.95 -10.79 4.69
C SER A 342 2.21 -10.92 3.19
N LYS A 343 3.15 -11.79 2.85
CA LYS A 343 3.30 -12.31 1.49
C LYS A 343 3.25 -13.82 1.60
N LYS A 344 2.05 -14.36 1.37
CA LYS A 344 1.84 -15.81 1.35
C LYS A 344 2.13 -16.33 -0.06
N ASP A 345 3.00 -17.29 -0.18
CA ASP A 345 3.30 -17.98 -1.44
C ASP A 345 2.13 -18.84 -1.97
#